data_f53b2fc248771bbea62dccd4ed482ec1
#
_entry.id   f53b2fc248771bbea62dccd4ed482ec1
#
_cell.length_a   1.000
_cell.length_b   1.000
_cell.length_c   1.000
_cell.angle_alpha   90.00
_cell.angle_beta   90.00
_cell.angle_gamma   90.00
#
_symmetry.space_group_name_H-M   'P 1'
#
loop_
_entity.id
_entity.type
_entity.pdbx_description
1 polymer ?
#
loop_
_entity_poly.entity_id
_entity_poly.type
_entity_poly.pdbx_seq_one_letter_code
_entity_poly.pdbx_strand_id
1 'polypeptide(L)'
;MKTNFKKISQLYTNMTLPVKASMWYLACSVLQKAIGFLTTPIFTRVMGTSDFGVVSMYNSWEAILTVLCTLYLYNGVYNNAMIEYKSDKDGFTSSMQTLTTILSLIVFSVLFVFYRQLADVIGLSKPIMLLMMIDIVFSAGMSFWSRKI
;
A
#
# COMPACT_ATOMS: atom_id res chain seq x y z
N MET A 1 -14.26 -39.25 -5.21
CA MET A 1 -14.25 -37.79 -5.06
C MET A 1 -14.81 -37.30 -3.72
N LYS A 2 -15.85 -37.90 -3.12
CA LYS A 2 -16.46 -37.55 -1.82
C LYS A 2 -15.54 -37.73 -0.59
N THR A 3 -14.59 -38.67 -0.64
CA THR A 3 -13.69 -38.98 0.51
C THR A 3 -12.64 -37.89 0.78
N ASN A 4 -12.17 -37.22 -0.27
CA ASN A 4 -11.18 -36.16 -0.12
C ASN A 4 -11.78 -34.87 0.47
N PHE A 5 -13.03 -34.57 0.16
CA PHE A 5 -13.74 -33.39 0.70
C PHE A 5 -13.97 -33.52 2.23
N LYS A 6 -14.32 -34.70 2.72
CA LYS A 6 -14.48 -34.96 4.18
C LYS A 6 -13.15 -34.81 4.92
N LYS A 7 -12.05 -35.27 4.32
CA LYS A 7 -10.71 -35.16 4.91
C LYS A 7 -10.22 -33.72 5.00
N ILE A 8 -10.48 -32.91 3.95
CA ILE A 8 -10.17 -31.47 3.92
C ILE A 8 -11.02 -30.71 4.95
N SER A 9 -12.31 -31.02 5.04
CA SER A 9 -13.21 -30.41 6.03
C SER A 9 -12.79 -30.69 7.47
N GLN A 10 -12.38 -31.92 7.77
CA GLN A 10 -11.87 -32.31 9.10
C GLN A 10 -10.54 -31.62 9.42
N LEU A 11 -9.63 -31.53 8.45
CA LEU A 11 -8.38 -30.76 8.60
C LEU A 11 -8.66 -29.29 8.90
N TYR A 12 -9.59 -28.68 8.18
CA TYR A 12 -9.97 -27.30 8.42
C TYR A 12 -10.60 -27.09 9.81
N THR A 13 -11.43 -28.01 10.28
CA THR A 13 -12.10 -27.89 11.59
C THR A 13 -11.09 -27.98 12.73
N ASN A 14 -10.05 -28.79 12.61
CA ASN A 14 -9.01 -29.00 13.62
C ASN A 14 -7.88 -27.94 13.62
N MET A 15 -7.88 -27.01 12.65
CA MET A 15 -6.89 -25.94 12.59
C MET A 15 -7.14 -24.89 13.66
N THR A 16 -6.06 -24.35 14.24
CA THR A 16 -6.11 -23.21 15.15
C THR A 16 -6.63 -21.94 14.47
N LEU A 17 -7.26 -21.06 15.22
CA LEU A 17 -7.80 -19.79 14.70
C LEU A 17 -6.80 -18.98 13.86
N PRO A 18 -5.50 -18.82 14.28
CA PRO A 18 -4.52 -18.11 13.47
C PRO A 18 -4.26 -18.74 12.12
N VAL A 19 -4.25 -20.07 12.03
CA VAL A 19 -4.03 -20.80 10.76
C VAL A 19 -5.22 -20.61 9.81
N LYS A 20 -6.45 -20.66 10.32
CA LYS A 20 -7.65 -20.36 9.51
C LYS A 20 -7.61 -18.93 8.96
N ALA A 21 -7.27 -17.96 9.82
CA ALA A 21 -7.15 -16.56 9.40
C ALA A 21 -6.08 -16.38 8.30
N SER A 22 -4.92 -17.03 8.46
CA SER A 22 -3.84 -16.98 7.45
C SER A 22 -4.25 -17.58 6.12
N MET A 23 -5.01 -18.69 6.12
CA MET A 23 -5.52 -19.29 4.89
C MET A 23 -6.50 -18.37 4.16
N TRP A 24 -7.42 -17.73 4.88
CA TRP A 24 -8.34 -16.76 4.31
C TRP A 24 -7.62 -15.56 3.75
N TYR A 25 -6.62 -15.05 4.50
CA TYR A 25 -5.78 -13.94 4.03
C TYR A 25 -5.03 -14.31 2.75
N LEU A 26 -4.45 -15.52 2.68
CA LEU A 26 -3.78 -16.01 1.49
C LEU A 26 -4.74 -16.12 0.30
N ALA A 27 -5.93 -16.67 0.51
CA ALA A 27 -6.95 -16.79 -0.54
C ALA A 27 -7.38 -15.41 -1.07
N CYS A 28 -7.61 -14.44 -0.18
CA CYS A 28 -7.92 -13.06 -0.58
C CYS A 28 -6.77 -12.40 -1.34
N SER A 29 -5.52 -12.61 -0.91
CA SER A 29 -4.35 -12.08 -1.59
C SER A 29 -4.16 -12.65 -2.99
N VAL A 30 -4.37 -13.95 -3.16
CA VAL A 30 -4.34 -14.60 -4.49
C VAL A 30 -5.45 -14.06 -5.38
N LEU A 31 -6.67 -13.92 -4.85
CA LEU A 31 -7.80 -13.36 -5.60
C LEU A 31 -7.52 -11.92 -6.04
N GLN A 32 -6.99 -11.09 -5.15
CA GLN A 32 -6.61 -9.71 -5.46
C GLN A 32 -5.56 -9.64 -6.58
N LYS A 33 -4.55 -10.51 -6.52
CA LYS A 33 -3.52 -10.59 -7.58
C LYS A 33 -4.09 -11.10 -8.91
N ALA A 34 -5.01 -12.08 -8.86
CA ALA A 34 -5.69 -12.58 -10.05
C ALA A 34 -6.55 -11.50 -10.73
N ILE A 35 -7.27 -10.69 -9.94
CA ILE A 35 -8.03 -9.54 -10.47
C ILE A 35 -7.08 -8.57 -11.18
N GLY A 36 -5.97 -8.18 -10.56
CA GLY A 36 -4.98 -7.30 -11.16
C GLY A 36 -4.39 -7.88 -12.46
N PHE A 37 -4.12 -9.17 -12.48
CA PHE A 37 -3.62 -9.87 -13.67
C PHE A 37 -4.62 -9.86 -14.82
N LEU A 38 -5.90 -10.08 -14.54
CA LEU A 38 -6.97 -10.05 -15.56
C LEU A 38 -7.28 -8.62 -16.01
N THR A 39 -7.17 -7.66 -15.12
CA THR A 39 -7.48 -6.25 -15.39
C THR A 39 -6.45 -5.62 -16.33
N THR A 40 -5.17 -5.96 -16.19
CA THR A 40 -4.08 -5.41 -17.02
C THR A 40 -4.32 -5.56 -18.52
N PRO A 41 -4.60 -6.75 -19.10
CA PRO A 41 -4.84 -6.89 -20.53
C PRO A 41 -6.14 -6.22 -21.01
N ILE A 42 -7.14 -6.04 -20.12
CA ILE A 42 -8.35 -5.29 -20.44
C ILE A 42 -8.02 -3.81 -20.60
N PHE A 43 -7.31 -3.24 -19.62
CA PHE A 43 -6.91 -1.83 -19.67
C PHE A 43 -5.97 -1.53 -20.84
N THR A 44 -5.02 -2.41 -21.16
CA THR A 44 -4.11 -2.21 -22.32
C THR A 44 -4.84 -2.23 -23.66
N ARG A 45 -6.02 -2.87 -23.75
CA ARG A 45 -6.85 -2.87 -24.98
C ARG A 45 -7.79 -1.67 -25.06
N VAL A 46 -8.29 -1.20 -23.91
CA VAL A 46 -9.25 -0.08 -23.84
C VAL A 46 -8.52 1.26 -23.87
N MET A 47 -7.42 1.35 -23.13
CA MET A 47 -6.54 2.53 -23.14
C MET A 47 -5.45 2.34 -24.20
N GLY A 48 -5.10 3.41 -24.90
CA GLY A 48 -3.95 3.38 -25.81
C GLY A 48 -2.66 3.02 -25.06
N THR A 49 -1.68 2.49 -25.76
CA THR A 49 -0.38 2.11 -25.17
C THR A 49 0.32 3.30 -24.48
N SER A 50 0.12 4.52 -24.99
CA SER A 50 0.62 5.76 -24.39
C SER A 50 0.01 6.01 -23.00
N ASP A 51 -1.31 5.90 -22.90
CA ASP A 51 -2.04 6.19 -21.66
C ASP A 51 -1.73 5.14 -20.58
N PHE A 52 -1.63 3.87 -20.98
CA PHE A 52 -1.18 2.81 -20.08
C PHE A 52 0.27 3.03 -19.61
N GLY A 53 1.12 3.59 -20.47
CA GLY A 53 2.48 4.02 -20.10
C GLY A 53 2.48 5.05 -18.98
N VAL A 54 1.61 6.07 -19.05
CA VAL A 54 1.48 7.10 -18.01
C VAL A 54 1.02 6.49 -16.67
N VAL A 55 0.05 5.57 -16.69
CA VAL A 55 -0.42 4.86 -15.48
C VAL A 55 0.71 4.02 -14.87
N SER A 56 1.47 3.33 -15.69
CA SER A 56 2.61 2.52 -15.22
C SER A 56 3.71 3.38 -14.60
N MET A 57 4.00 4.53 -15.18
CA MET A 57 4.94 5.51 -14.62
C MET A 57 4.43 6.09 -13.30
N TYR A 58 3.15 6.44 -13.22
CA TYR A 58 2.51 6.89 -11.99
C TYR A 58 2.68 5.86 -10.86
N ASN A 59 2.30 4.62 -11.09
CA ASN A 59 2.39 3.55 -10.08
C ASN A 59 3.84 3.30 -9.64
N SER A 60 4.80 3.39 -10.57
CA SER A 60 6.22 3.19 -10.25
C SER A 60 6.75 4.30 -9.36
N TRP A 61 6.46 5.55 -9.68
CA TRP A 61 6.88 6.69 -8.88
C TRP A 61 6.16 6.76 -7.54
N GLU A 62 4.86 6.47 -7.52
CA GLU A 62 4.07 6.36 -6.29
C GLU A 62 4.69 5.34 -5.32
N ALA A 63 5.07 4.17 -5.80
CA ALA A 63 5.71 3.14 -4.97
C ALA A 63 7.04 3.62 -4.38
N ILE A 64 7.90 4.28 -5.18
CA ILE A 64 9.18 4.82 -4.72
C ILE A 64 8.97 5.92 -3.68
N LEU A 65 8.11 6.89 -4.00
CA LEU A 65 7.84 8.03 -3.13
C LEU A 65 7.13 7.62 -1.84
N THR A 66 6.24 6.65 -1.90
CA THR A 66 5.61 6.09 -0.69
C THR A 66 6.65 5.54 0.27
N VAL A 67 7.63 4.80 -0.22
CA VAL A 67 8.73 4.29 0.62
C VAL A 67 9.54 5.44 1.22
N LEU A 68 9.88 6.45 0.43
CA LEU A 68 10.63 7.62 0.90
C LEU A 68 9.86 8.46 1.92
N CYS A 69 8.56 8.71 1.67
CA CYS A 69 7.71 9.53 2.54
C CYS A 69 7.36 8.84 3.85
N THR A 70 7.12 7.52 3.80
CA THR A 70 6.65 6.78 4.98
C THR A 70 7.75 6.02 5.70
N LEU A 71 8.95 5.89 5.07
CA LEU A 71 10.03 4.98 5.49
C LEU A 71 9.52 3.56 5.79
N TYR A 72 8.37 3.22 5.24
CA TYR A 72 7.65 1.98 5.47
C TYR A 72 7.39 1.65 6.96
N LEU A 73 7.38 2.70 7.81
CA LEU A 73 7.29 2.60 9.27
C LEU A 73 6.04 1.85 9.75
N TYR A 74 4.93 2.04 9.04
CA TYR A 74 3.66 1.38 9.36
C TYR A 74 3.67 -0.14 9.15
N ASN A 75 4.59 -0.69 8.35
CA ASN A 75 4.69 -2.13 8.11
C ASN A 75 5.68 -2.85 9.05
N GLY A 76 6.82 -2.24 9.34
CA GLY A 76 7.88 -2.86 10.13
C GLY A 76 7.82 -2.48 11.60
N VAL A 77 8.13 -1.22 11.87
CA VAL A 77 8.33 -0.72 13.24
C VAL A 77 7.02 -0.64 14.02
N TYR A 78 5.95 -0.18 13.38
CA TYR A 78 4.66 0.05 14.03
C TYR A 78 4.07 -1.21 14.64
N ASN A 79 4.07 -2.33 13.91
CA ASN A 79 3.50 -3.58 14.41
C ASN A 79 4.24 -4.13 15.64
N ASN A 80 5.57 -4.04 15.64
CA ASN A 80 6.39 -4.50 16.77
C ASN A 80 6.26 -3.56 17.98
N ALA A 81 6.28 -2.26 17.74
CA ALA A 81 6.13 -1.27 18.78
C ALA A 81 4.76 -1.31 19.47
N MET A 82 3.68 -1.63 18.74
CA MET A 82 2.34 -1.81 19.32
C MET A 82 2.26 -2.98 20.31
N ILE A 83 3.15 -3.96 20.20
CA ILE A 83 3.27 -5.07 21.16
C ILE A 83 4.04 -4.62 22.40
N GLU A 84 5.05 -3.79 22.22
CA GLU A 84 5.94 -3.31 23.28
C GLU A 84 5.31 -2.17 24.09
N TYR A 85 4.73 -1.18 23.42
CA TYR A 85 4.11 0.02 24.04
C TYR A 85 2.60 -0.14 24.27
N LYS A 86 2.20 -1.20 24.97
CA LYS A 86 0.77 -1.49 25.25
C LYS A 86 0.06 -0.42 26.09
N SER A 87 0.81 0.34 26.90
CA SER A 87 0.29 1.34 27.83
C SER A 87 -0.06 2.69 27.17
N ASP A 88 0.61 3.05 26.06
CA ASP A 88 0.38 4.33 25.36
C ASP A 88 0.42 4.17 23.84
N LYS A 89 -0.53 3.40 23.33
CA LYS A 89 -0.68 3.16 21.89
C LYS A 89 -1.04 4.42 21.11
N ASP A 90 -1.80 5.30 21.75
CA ASP A 90 -2.32 6.51 21.10
C ASP A 90 -1.23 7.54 20.92
N GLY A 91 -0.41 7.78 21.93
CA GLY A 91 0.74 8.65 21.86
C GLY A 91 1.78 8.18 20.84
N PHE A 92 2.06 6.89 20.84
CA PHE A 92 2.98 6.30 19.86
C PHE A 92 2.47 6.43 18.41
N THR A 93 1.18 6.11 18.17
CA THR A 93 0.56 6.24 16.84
C THR A 93 0.60 7.69 16.35
N SER A 94 0.24 8.64 17.22
CA SER A 94 0.27 10.07 16.90
C SER A 94 1.68 10.55 16.54
N SER A 95 2.69 10.12 17.29
CA SER A 95 4.09 10.47 17.04
C SER A 95 4.58 9.93 15.69
N MET A 96 4.28 8.67 15.38
CA MET A 96 4.63 8.05 14.10
C MET A 96 3.91 8.70 12.92
N GLN A 97 2.63 9.02 13.09
CA GLN A 97 1.86 9.71 12.06
C GLN A 97 2.39 11.12 11.82
N THR A 98 2.74 11.85 12.87
CA THR A 98 3.32 13.19 12.78
C THR A 98 4.67 13.15 12.05
N LEU A 99 5.54 12.22 12.40
CA LEU A 99 6.82 12.02 11.73
C LEU A 99 6.64 11.76 10.22
N THR A 100 5.75 10.83 9.87
CA THR A 100 5.45 10.51 8.47
C THR A 100 4.87 11.70 7.72
N THR A 101 3.99 12.48 8.35
CA THR A 101 3.41 13.68 7.74
C THR A 101 4.46 14.77 7.51
N ILE A 102 5.34 15.00 8.46
CA ILE A 102 6.44 15.98 8.31
C ILE A 102 7.37 15.55 7.17
N LEU A 103 7.75 14.28 7.14
CA LEU A 103 8.62 13.74 6.09
C LEU A 103 7.97 13.87 4.70
N SER A 104 6.69 13.54 4.60
CA SER A 104 5.92 13.68 3.36
C SER A 104 5.84 15.13 2.90
N LEU A 105 5.66 16.09 3.81
CA LEU A 105 5.66 17.52 3.49
C LEU A 105 7.03 18.01 3.01
N ILE A 106 8.12 17.52 3.59
CA ILE A 106 9.48 17.85 3.15
C ILE A 106 9.70 17.33 1.72
N VAL A 107 9.39 16.07 1.46
CA VAL A 107 9.52 15.46 0.12
C VAL A 107 8.64 16.19 -0.88
N PHE A 108 7.40 16.52 -0.52
CA PHE A 108 6.50 17.31 -1.36
C PHE A 108 7.10 18.68 -1.71
N SER A 109 7.64 19.39 -0.71
CA SER A 109 8.25 20.70 -0.92
C SER A 109 9.46 20.64 -1.86
N VAL A 110 10.30 19.63 -1.70
CA VAL A 110 11.45 19.41 -2.60
C VAL A 110 10.99 19.11 -4.02
N LEU A 111 10.03 18.21 -4.21
CA LEU A 111 9.50 17.89 -5.53
C LEU A 111 8.78 19.06 -6.18
N PHE A 112 8.09 19.90 -5.40
CA PHE A 112 7.40 21.08 -5.90
C PHE A 112 8.39 22.16 -6.37
N VAL A 113 9.46 22.40 -5.60
CA VAL A 113 10.50 23.37 -5.95
C VAL A 113 11.28 22.92 -7.20
N PHE A 114 11.64 21.66 -7.27
CA PHE A 114 12.42 21.09 -8.36
C PHE A 114 11.56 20.53 -9.50
N TYR A 115 10.26 20.82 -9.52
CA TYR A 115 9.32 20.26 -10.49
C TYR A 115 9.80 20.39 -11.95
N ARG A 116 10.29 21.56 -12.35
CA ARG A 116 10.74 21.79 -13.75
C ARG A 116 11.89 20.89 -14.17
N GLN A 117 12.82 20.61 -13.26
CA GLN A 117 13.98 19.75 -13.51
C GLN A 117 13.61 18.26 -13.45
N LEU A 118 12.64 17.92 -12.64
CA LEU A 118 12.17 16.56 -12.45
C LEU A 118 11.10 16.15 -13.47
N ALA A 119 10.38 17.10 -14.08
CA ALA A 119 9.30 16.82 -15.02
C ALA A 119 9.77 15.96 -16.21
N ASP A 120 10.97 16.26 -16.74
CA ASP A 120 11.55 15.51 -17.85
C ASP A 120 11.98 14.10 -17.44
N VAL A 121 12.39 13.91 -16.18
CA VAL A 121 12.81 12.61 -15.63
C VAL A 121 11.61 11.77 -15.23
N ILE A 122 10.61 12.40 -14.58
CA ILE A 122 9.41 11.74 -14.07
C ILE A 122 8.45 11.39 -15.21
N GLY A 123 8.45 12.18 -16.30
CA GLY A 123 7.57 11.97 -17.45
C GLY A 123 6.08 12.15 -17.17
N LEU A 124 5.73 12.77 -16.03
CA LEU A 124 4.35 13.00 -15.60
C LEU A 124 3.98 14.48 -15.70
N SER A 125 2.74 14.76 -16.11
CA SER A 125 2.21 16.11 -16.10
C SER A 125 2.03 16.64 -14.67
N LYS A 126 2.14 17.96 -14.50
CA LYS A 126 2.02 18.63 -13.20
C LYS A 126 0.77 18.24 -12.39
N PRO A 127 -0.45 18.17 -12.97
CA PRO A 127 -1.63 17.79 -12.22
C PRO A 127 -1.59 16.34 -11.73
N ILE A 128 -1.03 15.42 -12.50
CA ILE A 128 -0.89 14.01 -12.12
C ILE A 128 0.10 13.87 -10.96
N MET A 129 1.19 14.62 -10.98
CA MET A 129 2.17 14.63 -9.91
C MET A 129 1.58 15.21 -8.60
N LEU A 130 0.77 16.26 -8.67
CA LEU A 130 0.07 16.79 -7.50
C LEU A 130 -0.93 15.79 -6.93
N LEU A 131 -1.69 15.12 -7.78
CA LEU A 131 -2.61 14.06 -7.34
C LEU A 131 -1.86 12.93 -6.65
N MET A 132 -0.75 12.47 -7.19
CA MET A 132 0.09 11.44 -6.59
C MET A 132 0.59 11.84 -5.19
N MET A 133 0.99 13.09 -5.01
CA MET A 133 1.42 13.59 -3.71
C MET A 133 0.29 13.62 -2.67
N ILE A 134 -0.89 14.06 -3.07
CA ILE A 134 -2.08 14.05 -2.23
C ILE A 134 -2.42 12.61 -1.81
N ASP A 135 -2.37 11.69 -2.76
CA ASP A 135 -2.66 10.26 -2.52
C ASP A 135 -1.68 9.66 -1.50
N ILE A 136 -0.38 9.92 -1.63
CA ILE A 136 0.64 9.43 -0.68
C ILE A 136 0.39 9.93 0.74
N VAL A 137 0.05 11.21 0.91
CA VAL A 137 -0.22 11.79 2.24
C VAL A 137 -1.47 11.16 2.86
N PHE A 138 -2.55 11.02 2.08
CA PHE A 138 -3.79 10.41 2.55
C PHE A 138 -3.65 8.93 2.84
N SER A 139 -2.99 8.17 1.97
CA SER A 139 -2.79 6.73 2.15
C SER A 139 -1.90 6.43 3.36
N ALA A 140 -0.89 7.26 3.63
CA ALA A 140 -0.08 7.16 4.84
C ALA A 140 -0.93 7.34 6.10
N GLY A 141 -1.76 8.39 6.17
CA GLY A 141 -2.66 8.63 7.30
C GLY A 141 -3.65 7.48 7.51
N MET A 142 -4.29 7.01 6.46
CA MET A 142 -5.22 5.89 6.50
C MET A 142 -4.56 4.58 6.94
N SER A 143 -3.30 4.36 6.57
CA SER A 143 -2.55 3.16 6.93
C SER A 143 -2.30 3.06 8.44
N PHE A 144 -2.01 4.16 9.12
CA PHE A 144 -1.87 4.19 10.57
C PHE A 144 -3.20 3.99 11.28
N TRP A 145 -4.25 4.67 10.80
CA TRP A 145 -5.58 4.57 11.40
C TRP A 145 -6.16 3.14 11.27
N SER A 146 -6.04 2.55 10.10
CA SER A 146 -6.53 1.19 9.82
C SER A 146 -5.87 0.10 10.68
N ARG A 147 -4.65 0.32 11.16
CA ARG A 147 -3.91 -0.65 11.98
C ARG A 147 -4.11 -0.46 13.47
N LYS A 148 -4.67 0.67 13.87
CA LYS A 148 -5.01 0.96 15.27
C LYS A 148 -6.25 0.19 15.73
N ILE A 149 -7.17 -0.13 14.81
CA ILE A 149 -8.40 -0.88 15.07
C ILE A 149 -8.10 -2.36 15.20
#